data_4dcaaf4edd88579e0e0868fe2726ad9d
#
_entry.id   4dcaaf4edd88579e0e0868fe2726ad9d
#
_cell.length_a   1.000
_cell.length_b   1.000
_cell.length_c   1.000
_cell.angle_alpha   90.00
_cell.angle_beta   90.00
_cell.angle_gamma   90.00
#
_symmetry.space_group_name_H-M   'P 1'
#
loop_
_entity.id
_entity.type
_entity.pdbx_description
1 polymer ?
#
loop_
_entity_poly.entity_id
_entity_poly.type
_entity_poly.pdbx_seq_one_letter_code
_entity_poly.pdbx_strand_id
1 'polypeptide(L)'
;MKNYRYMSFVSKVMHPVLNVLFYVAVFFIVLCFILAIILFFTNVEVEKMLLPPFMHKIADEAGKINEYEISFGNGIKVVTAAQNVVLDDIKAVLFAGIFVIVCTLLTLAPIFKFSAALLKNIGSGDHKKIIDEKNPRYVSFIGLCIFVGSILIRFMMRFYNYYLAVRFIKCEPQEIKLSLGIDLTDGVPGLAIMFIGLIFAYVFWHIRNGETN
;
A
#
# COMPACT_ATOMS: atom_id res chain seq x y z
N MET A 1 -9.42 -37.54 -1.54
CA MET A 1 -7.95 -37.57 -1.67
C MET A 1 -7.37 -36.68 -2.79
N LYS A 2 -7.97 -36.55 -3.99
CA LYS A 2 -7.45 -35.69 -5.08
C LYS A 2 -7.33 -34.22 -4.68
N ASN A 3 -8.35 -33.66 -4.03
CA ASN A 3 -8.37 -32.24 -3.65
C ASN A 3 -7.28 -31.87 -2.62
N TYR A 4 -6.95 -32.78 -1.71
CA TYR A 4 -5.87 -32.56 -0.74
C TYR A 4 -4.49 -32.49 -1.38
N ARG A 5 -4.20 -33.37 -2.36
CA ARG A 5 -2.93 -33.33 -3.12
C ARG A 5 -2.77 -32.01 -3.89
N TYR A 6 -3.87 -31.52 -4.48
CA TYR A 6 -3.87 -30.23 -5.17
C TYR A 6 -3.59 -29.07 -4.21
N MET A 7 -4.30 -29.00 -3.07
CA MET A 7 -4.07 -27.95 -2.05
C MET A 7 -2.66 -27.98 -1.49
N SER A 8 -2.10 -29.18 -1.23
CA SER A 8 -0.72 -29.33 -0.77
C SER A 8 0.29 -28.86 -1.82
N PHE A 9 0.03 -29.15 -3.11
CA PHE A 9 0.91 -28.67 -4.20
C PHE A 9 0.87 -27.15 -4.31
N VAL A 10 -0.32 -26.55 -4.40
CA VAL A 10 -0.49 -25.08 -4.46
C VAL A 10 0.18 -24.41 -3.27
N SER A 11 -0.02 -24.94 -2.07
CA SER A 11 0.58 -24.41 -0.87
C SER A 11 2.12 -24.45 -0.89
N LYS A 12 2.71 -25.53 -1.38
CA LYS A 12 4.17 -25.66 -1.53
C LYS A 12 4.76 -24.67 -2.51
N VAL A 13 4.04 -24.34 -3.57
CA VAL A 13 4.49 -23.36 -4.58
C VAL A 13 4.27 -21.93 -4.08
N MET A 14 3.11 -21.64 -3.52
CA MET A 14 2.75 -20.27 -3.12
C MET A 14 3.46 -19.79 -1.85
N HIS A 15 3.79 -20.69 -0.92
CA HIS A 15 4.51 -20.32 0.30
C HIS A 15 5.86 -19.61 0.03
N PRO A 16 6.77 -20.14 -0.80
CA PRO A 16 8.01 -19.44 -1.10
C PRO A 16 7.77 -18.14 -1.88
N VAL A 17 6.80 -18.10 -2.79
CA VAL A 17 6.45 -16.88 -3.54
C VAL A 17 6.04 -15.77 -2.58
N LEU A 18 5.13 -16.04 -1.63
CA LEU A 18 4.69 -15.04 -0.66
C LEU A 18 5.81 -14.58 0.27
N ASN A 19 6.74 -15.47 0.66
CA ASN A 19 7.91 -15.06 1.43
C ASN A 19 8.83 -14.14 0.59
N VAL A 20 9.05 -14.44 -0.68
CA VAL A 20 9.81 -13.54 -1.57
C VAL A 20 9.12 -12.18 -1.66
N LEU A 21 7.81 -12.14 -1.89
CA LEU A 21 7.05 -10.89 -1.94
C LEU A 21 7.14 -10.10 -0.63
N PHE A 22 7.14 -10.77 0.51
CA PHE A 22 7.38 -10.12 1.79
C PHE A 22 8.75 -9.45 1.87
N TYR A 23 9.83 -10.15 1.51
CA TYR A 23 11.17 -9.57 1.52
C TYR A 23 11.35 -8.46 0.50
N VAL A 24 10.73 -8.59 -0.68
CA VAL A 24 10.68 -7.54 -1.70
C VAL A 24 9.98 -6.30 -1.16
N ALA A 25 8.83 -6.44 -0.48
CA ALA A 25 8.14 -5.32 0.14
C ALA A 25 9.01 -4.63 1.21
N VAL A 26 9.67 -5.39 2.09
CA VAL A 26 10.58 -4.86 3.10
C VAL A 26 11.77 -4.13 2.45
N PHE A 27 12.36 -4.71 1.40
CA PHE A 27 13.44 -4.07 0.64
C PHE A 27 13.01 -2.71 0.06
N PHE A 28 11.83 -2.65 -0.55
CA PHE A 28 11.31 -1.38 -1.09
C PHE A 28 10.98 -0.35 0.01
N ILE A 29 10.51 -0.77 1.18
CA ILE A 29 10.34 0.14 2.32
C ILE A 29 11.69 0.78 2.69
N VAL A 30 12.75 -0.02 2.83
CA VAL A 30 14.09 0.49 3.14
C VAL A 30 14.58 1.42 2.03
N LEU A 31 14.39 1.05 0.77
CA LEU A 31 14.76 1.87 -0.38
C LEU A 31 14.02 3.22 -0.37
N CYS A 32 12.73 3.24 -0.05
CA CYS A 32 11.94 4.47 0.10
C CYS A 32 12.50 5.38 1.20
N PHE A 33 12.94 4.84 2.33
CA PHE A 33 13.58 5.63 3.38
C PHE A 33 14.92 6.23 2.92
N ILE A 34 15.75 5.45 2.21
CA ILE A 34 17.02 5.95 1.64
C ILE A 34 16.73 7.07 0.64
N LEU A 35 15.75 6.88 -0.26
CA LEU A 35 15.35 7.91 -1.23
C LEU A 35 14.84 9.17 -0.56
N ALA A 36 14.07 9.05 0.53
CA ALA A 36 13.61 10.19 1.31
C ALA A 36 14.79 10.97 1.92
N ILE A 37 15.79 10.28 2.47
CA ILE A 37 16.99 10.92 3.01
C ILE A 37 17.76 11.64 1.91
N ILE A 38 18.00 10.98 0.77
CA ILE A 38 18.68 11.59 -0.38
C ILE A 38 17.94 12.85 -0.83
N LEU A 39 16.61 12.76 -1.00
CA LEU A 39 15.78 13.87 -1.42
C LEU A 39 15.85 15.05 -0.44
N PHE A 40 15.93 14.78 0.86
CA PHE A 40 16.05 15.82 1.89
C PHE A 40 17.32 16.64 1.72
N PHE A 41 18.46 15.98 1.45
CA PHE A 41 19.77 16.64 1.28
C PHE A 41 20.04 17.16 -0.14
N THR A 42 19.19 16.84 -1.12
CA THR A 42 19.37 17.26 -2.50
C THR A 42 19.05 18.75 -2.66
N ASN A 43 20.01 19.53 -3.14
CA ASN A 43 19.87 20.94 -3.52
C ASN A 43 20.24 21.11 -4.99
N VAL A 44 19.43 20.59 -5.88
CA VAL A 44 19.63 20.66 -7.34
C VAL A 44 18.60 21.61 -7.94
N GLU A 45 19.00 22.37 -8.96
CA GLU A 45 18.07 23.20 -9.74
C GLU A 45 16.95 22.36 -10.30
N VAL A 46 15.70 22.85 -10.22
CA VAL A 46 14.49 22.12 -10.68
C VAL A 46 14.63 21.66 -12.13
N GLU A 47 15.26 22.45 -12.98
CA GLU A 47 15.49 22.14 -14.38
C GLU A 47 16.35 20.88 -14.60
N LYS A 48 17.29 20.61 -13.70
CA LYS A 48 18.21 19.46 -13.74
C LYS A 48 17.69 18.26 -12.98
N MET A 49 16.59 18.42 -12.23
CA MET A 49 16.02 17.34 -11.41
C MET A 49 15.28 16.33 -12.28
N LEU A 50 15.39 15.05 -11.92
CA LEU A 50 14.51 14.02 -12.46
C LEU A 50 13.11 14.26 -11.90
N LEU A 51 12.18 14.68 -12.77
CA LEU A 51 10.83 14.99 -12.37
C LEU A 51 10.05 13.71 -12.02
N PRO A 52 9.11 13.79 -11.07
CA PRO A 52 8.23 12.67 -10.78
C PRO A 52 7.33 12.36 -11.99
N PRO A 53 6.83 11.11 -12.12
CA PRO A 53 6.06 10.65 -13.28
C PRO A 53 4.78 11.46 -13.59
N PHE A 54 4.27 12.18 -12.59
CA PHE A 54 3.08 13.03 -12.75
C PHE A 54 3.41 14.44 -13.27
N MET A 55 4.68 14.77 -13.49
CA MET A 55 5.13 16.11 -13.90
C MET A 55 5.98 16.03 -15.15
N HIS A 56 5.62 16.80 -16.17
CA HIS A 56 6.30 16.86 -17.46
C HIS A 56 6.77 18.29 -17.76
N LYS A 57 7.97 18.40 -18.35
CA LYS A 57 8.52 19.68 -18.79
C LYS A 57 7.92 20.03 -20.15
N ILE A 58 7.46 21.26 -20.31
CA ILE A 58 7.07 21.82 -21.61
C ILE A 58 8.13 22.86 -21.98
N ALA A 59 8.90 22.56 -23.02
CA ALA A 59 9.92 23.43 -23.55
C ALA A 59 9.38 24.20 -24.76
N ASP A 60 9.86 25.44 -24.96
CA ASP A 60 9.64 26.21 -26.17
C ASP A 60 10.52 25.72 -27.35
N GLU A 61 10.38 26.34 -28.50
CA GLU A 61 11.16 26.03 -29.74
C GLU A 61 12.68 26.20 -29.54
N ALA A 62 13.09 27.02 -28.57
CA ALA A 62 14.49 27.23 -28.21
C ALA A 62 15.00 26.22 -27.16
N GLY A 63 14.15 25.28 -26.73
CA GLY A 63 14.50 24.28 -25.70
C GLY A 63 14.47 24.80 -24.27
N LYS A 64 13.98 26.04 -24.03
CA LYS A 64 13.84 26.61 -22.71
C LYS A 64 12.55 26.10 -22.05
N ILE A 65 12.65 25.63 -20.81
CA ILE A 65 11.50 25.15 -20.05
C ILE A 65 10.72 26.36 -19.53
N ASN A 66 9.53 26.58 -20.09
CA ASN A 66 8.66 27.70 -19.74
C ASN A 66 7.49 27.26 -18.86
N GLU A 67 7.08 26.00 -18.95
CA GLU A 67 5.90 25.46 -18.26
C GLU A 67 6.13 24.02 -17.79
N TYR A 68 5.34 23.61 -16.81
CA TYR A 68 5.24 22.23 -16.35
C TYR A 68 3.79 21.76 -16.45
N GLU A 69 3.57 20.60 -17.04
CA GLU A 69 2.29 19.89 -17.00
C GLU A 69 2.27 18.95 -15.78
N ILE A 70 1.27 19.11 -14.94
CA ILE A 70 1.06 18.28 -13.74
C ILE A 70 -0.21 17.44 -13.95
N SER A 71 -0.04 16.11 -13.89
CA SER A 71 -1.12 15.16 -14.08
C SER A 71 -1.63 14.64 -12.72
N PHE A 72 -2.92 14.72 -12.49
CA PHE A 72 -3.60 14.19 -11.30
C PHE A 72 -4.14 12.79 -11.56
N GLY A 73 -4.27 11.98 -10.51
CA GLY A 73 -4.72 10.59 -10.60
C GLY A 73 -6.14 10.37 -11.18
N ASN A 74 -6.92 11.45 -11.33
CA ASN A 74 -8.25 11.46 -11.96
C ASN A 74 -8.24 11.86 -13.44
N GLY A 75 -7.06 11.95 -14.07
CA GLY A 75 -6.89 12.34 -15.45
C GLY A 75 -6.91 13.85 -15.71
N ILE A 76 -7.06 14.68 -14.69
CA ILE A 76 -6.95 16.14 -14.81
C ILE A 76 -5.48 16.49 -14.99
N LYS A 77 -5.20 17.36 -15.99
CA LYS A 77 -3.90 17.93 -16.27
C LYS A 77 -3.94 19.42 -16.05
N VAL A 78 -2.94 19.96 -15.38
CA VAL A 78 -2.81 21.39 -15.12
C VAL A 78 -1.45 21.86 -15.63
N VAL A 79 -1.44 22.94 -16.38
CA VAL A 79 -0.23 23.58 -16.86
C VAL A 79 0.06 24.78 -15.96
N THR A 80 1.28 24.86 -15.45
CA THR A 80 1.74 25.95 -14.60
C THR A 80 3.06 26.53 -15.13
N ALA A 81 3.24 27.85 -15.03
CA ALA A 81 4.47 28.50 -15.47
C ALA A 81 5.68 28.03 -14.62
N ALA A 82 6.82 27.85 -15.27
CA ALA A 82 8.03 27.33 -14.63
C ALA A 82 8.47 28.18 -13.40
N GLN A 83 8.28 29.49 -13.45
CA GLN A 83 8.58 30.41 -12.33
C GLN A 83 7.73 30.17 -11.07
N ASN A 84 6.60 29.46 -11.21
CA ASN A 84 5.71 29.16 -10.09
C ASN A 84 6.07 27.85 -9.39
N VAL A 85 6.99 27.07 -9.94
CA VAL A 85 7.39 25.77 -9.42
C VAL A 85 8.69 25.92 -8.62
N VAL A 86 8.59 25.76 -7.31
CA VAL A 86 9.73 25.86 -6.40
C VAL A 86 10.23 24.46 -6.06
N LEU A 87 11.54 24.30 -5.87
CA LEU A 87 12.17 23.02 -5.50
C LEU A 87 11.51 22.38 -4.26
N ASP A 88 11.21 23.20 -3.26
CA ASP A 88 10.61 22.71 -2.01
C ASP A 88 9.20 22.12 -2.22
N ASP A 89 8.43 22.65 -3.17
CA ASP A 89 7.12 22.11 -3.52
C ASP A 89 7.27 20.73 -4.20
N ILE A 90 8.26 20.57 -5.08
CA ILE A 90 8.54 19.26 -5.71
C ILE A 90 9.00 18.26 -4.66
N LYS A 91 9.92 18.64 -3.78
CA LYS A 91 10.38 17.79 -2.69
C LYS A 91 9.23 17.35 -1.79
N ALA A 92 8.37 18.27 -1.39
CA ALA A 92 7.25 17.97 -0.52
C ALA A 92 6.26 16.99 -1.17
N VAL A 93 5.98 17.13 -2.47
CA VAL A 93 5.14 16.19 -3.22
C VAL A 93 5.80 14.82 -3.34
N LEU A 94 7.10 14.77 -3.61
CA LEU A 94 7.84 13.51 -3.65
C LEU A 94 7.84 12.81 -2.28
N PHE A 95 8.02 13.53 -1.18
CA PHE A 95 7.89 12.98 0.17
C PHE A 95 6.49 12.42 0.43
N ALA A 96 5.45 13.15 0.05
CA ALA A 96 4.08 12.69 0.18
C ALA A 96 3.85 11.40 -0.64
N GLY A 97 4.38 11.33 -1.87
CA GLY A 97 4.32 10.13 -2.71
C GLY A 97 5.06 8.94 -2.10
N ILE A 98 6.29 9.14 -1.62
CA ILE A 98 7.07 8.12 -0.91
C ILE A 98 6.29 7.61 0.31
N PHE A 99 5.67 8.50 1.07
CA PHE A 99 4.88 8.14 2.24
C PHE A 99 3.67 7.27 1.90
N VAL A 100 2.94 7.57 0.80
CA VAL A 100 1.85 6.72 0.30
C VAL A 100 2.36 5.32 -0.06
N ILE A 101 3.51 5.24 -0.75
CA ILE A 101 4.12 3.95 -1.14
C ILE A 101 4.49 3.16 0.12
N VAL A 102 5.14 3.78 1.10
CA VAL A 102 5.52 3.15 2.37
C VAL A 102 4.29 2.62 3.12
N CYS A 103 3.23 3.41 3.24
CA CYS A 103 1.98 2.98 3.87
C CYS A 103 1.36 1.77 3.16
N THR A 104 1.38 1.76 1.82
CA THR A 104 0.90 0.63 1.02
C THR A 104 1.73 -0.63 1.28
N LEU A 105 3.05 -0.52 1.25
CA LEU A 105 3.95 -1.65 1.49
C LEU A 105 3.87 -2.16 2.93
N LEU A 106 3.73 -1.28 3.93
CA LEU A 106 3.50 -1.65 5.33
C LEU A 106 2.19 -2.41 5.53
N THR A 107 1.19 -2.16 4.70
CA THR A 107 -0.07 -2.92 4.68
C THR A 107 0.11 -4.29 4.03
N LEU A 108 0.81 -4.35 2.89
CA LEU A 108 0.97 -5.59 2.10
C LEU A 108 1.96 -6.58 2.73
N ALA A 109 3.04 -6.09 3.34
CA ALA A 109 4.07 -6.96 3.91
C ALA A 109 3.51 -7.94 4.97
N PRO A 110 2.74 -7.53 5.99
CA PRO A 110 2.17 -8.47 6.95
C PRO A 110 1.15 -9.43 6.30
N ILE A 111 0.38 -8.98 5.28
CA ILE A 111 -0.53 -9.86 4.55
C ILE A 111 0.26 -11.01 3.88
N PHE A 112 1.36 -10.71 3.19
CA PHE A 112 2.20 -11.74 2.58
C PHE A 112 2.79 -12.69 3.63
N LYS A 113 3.28 -12.15 4.76
CA LYS A 113 3.87 -12.94 5.84
C LYS A 113 2.88 -13.90 6.48
N PHE A 114 1.70 -13.41 6.85
CA PHE A 114 0.66 -14.23 7.47
C PHE A 114 0.08 -15.25 6.49
N SER A 115 -0.11 -14.87 5.22
CA SER A 115 -0.55 -15.79 4.17
C SER A 115 0.48 -16.90 3.93
N ALA A 116 1.77 -16.59 3.92
CA ALA A 116 2.84 -17.57 3.81
C ALA A 116 2.82 -18.54 5.00
N ALA A 117 2.68 -18.03 6.23
CA ALA A 117 2.61 -18.87 7.43
C ALA A 117 1.40 -19.82 7.41
N LEU A 118 0.24 -19.31 7.00
CA LEU A 118 -0.99 -20.10 6.84
C LEU A 118 -0.79 -21.22 5.80
N LEU A 119 -0.26 -20.89 4.63
CA LEU A 119 -0.01 -21.88 3.58
C LEU A 119 1.03 -22.92 3.99
N LYS A 120 2.07 -22.53 4.74
CA LYS A 120 3.04 -23.48 5.30
C LYS A 120 2.37 -24.54 6.18
N ASN A 121 1.44 -24.12 7.03
CA ASN A 121 0.73 -25.03 7.92
C ASN A 121 -0.21 -25.97 7.15
N ILE A 122 -0.96 -25.44 6.17
CA ILE A 122 -1.84 -26.22 5.29
C ILE A 122 -1.03 -27.21 4.44
N GLY A 123 0.10 -26.76 3.88
CA GLY A 123 0.96 -27.58 3.01
C GLY A 123 1.70 -28.69 3.74
N SER A 124 1.83 -28.61 5.05
CA SER A 124 2.53 -29.63 5.86
C SER A 124 1.82 -30.97 5.85
N GLY A 125 0.51 -31.03 5.60
CA GLY A 125 -0.28 -32.24 5.66
C GLY A 125 -0.53 -32.79 7.07
N ASP A 126 -0.04 -32.13 8.07
CA ASP A 126 -0.19 -32.50 9.46
C ASP A 126 -1.50 -31.90 10.01
N HIS A 127 -2.45 -32.77 10.35
CA HIS A 127 -3.75 -32.34 10.89
C HIS A 127 -3.60 -31.44 12.12
N LYS A 128 -2.64 -31.71 13.00
CA LYS A 128 -2.38 -30.88 14.18
C LYS A 128 -1.96 -29.47 13.81
N LYS A 129 -1.18 -29.29 12.74
CA LYS A 129 -0.79 -27.97 12.26
C LYS A 129 -1.90 -27.24 11.52
N ILE A 130 -2.81 -27.98 10.88
CA ILE A 130 -3.98 -27.40 10.18
C ILE A 130 -4.98 -26.85 11.19
N ILE A 131 -5.21 -27.59 12.31
CA ILE A 131 -6.15 -27.24 13.38
C ILE A 131 -5.48 -26.34 14.45
N ASP A 132 -4.24 -25.87 14.24
CA ASP A 132 -3.54 -24.98 15.16
C ASP A 132 -4.31 -23.64 15.29
N GLU A 133 -4.50 -23.19 16.53
CA GLU A 133 -5.13 -21.90 16.86
C GLU A 133 -4.46 -20.68 16.20
N LYS A 134 -3.22 -20.82 15.74
CA LYS A 134 -2.51 -19.76 15.00
C LYS A 134 -3.11 -19.50 13.64
N ASN A 135 -3.67 -20.51 12.96
CA ASN A 135 -4.20 -20.37 11.62
C ASN A 135 -5.41 -19.42 11.55
N PRO A 136 -6.45 -19.55 12.39
CA PRO A 136 -7.53 -18.58 12.47
C PRO A 136 -7.04 -17.16 12.81
N ARG A 137 -6.05 -17.04 13.71
CA ARG A 137 -5.45 -15.75 14.04
C ARG A 137 -4.78 -15.11 12.83
N TYR A 138 -4.05 -15.88 12.01
CA TYR A 138 -3.45 -15.36 10.78
C TYR A 138 -4.53 -14.85 9.82
N VAL A 139 -5.65 -15.59 9.65
CA VAL A 139 -6.76 -15.14 8.81
C VAL A 139 -7.35 -13.83 9.35
N SER A 140 -7.58 -13.73 10.65
CA SER A 140 -8.08 -12.50 11.29
C SER A 140 -7.12 -11.32 11.10
N PHE A 141 -5.81 -11.53 11.27
CA PHE A 141 -4.81 -10.48 11.04
C PHE A 141 -4.73 -10.03 9.59
N ILE A 142 -4.83 -10.96 8.62
CA ILE A 142 -4.90 -10.60 7.20
C ILE A 142 -6.12 -9.71 6.96
N GLY A 143 -7.29 -10.08 7.46
CA GLY A 143 -8.51 -9.28 7.34
C GLY A 143 -8.36 -7.89 7.98
N LEU A 144 -7.76 -7.80 9.16
CA LEU A 144 -7.48 -6.54 9.84
C LEU A 144 -6.53 -5.65 9.02
N CYS A 145 -5.45 -6.22 8.46
CA CYS A 145 -4.51 -5.49 7.61
C CYS A 145 -5.20 -4.95 6.35
N ILE A 146 -6.07 -5.75 5.71
CA ILE A 146 -6.83 -5.30 4.54
C ILE A 146 -7.79 -4.17 4.94
N PHE A 147 -8.51 -4.29 6.05
CA PHE A 147 -9.44 -3.28 6.52
C PHE A 147 -8.76 -1.95 6.82
N VAL A 148 -7.77 -1.96 7.71
CA VAL A 148 -7.05 -0.75 8.12
C VAL A 148 -6.28 -0.16 6.95
N GLY A 149 -5.63 -1.02 6.16
CA GLY A 149 -4.82 -0.59 5.02
C GLY A 149 -5.63 0.08 3.94
N SER A 150 -6.81 -0.44 3.60
CA SER A 150 -7.69 0.16 2.59
C SER A 150 -8.11 1.58 2.98
N ILE A 151 -8.48 1.77 4.25
CA ILE A 151 -8.86 3.08 4.78
C ILE A 151 -7.66 4.04 4.76
N LEU A 152 -6.50 3.58 5.26
CA LEU A 152 -5.29 4.39 5.35
C LEU A 152 -4.80 4.84 3.97
N ILE A 153 -4.70 3.91 3.02
CA ILE A 153 -4.23 4.20 1.65
C ILE A 153 -5.15 5.22 0.97
N ARG A 154 -6.47 5.03 1.08
CA ARG A 154 -7.44 5.96 0.51
C ARG A 154 -7.33 7.36 1.13
N PHE A 155 -7.21 7.42 2.46
CA PHE A 155 -7.00 8.69 3.17
C PHE A 155 -5.73 9.40 2.69
N MET A 156 -4.61 8.66 2.59
CA MET A 156 -3.33 9.19 2.14
C MET A 156 -3.38 9.66 0.69
N MET A 157 -4.04 8.93 -0.21
CA MET A 157 -4.21 9.34 -1.62
C MET A 157 -5.04 10.61 -1.75
N ARG A 158 -6.10 10.77 -0.94
CA ARG A 158 -6.89 12.02 -0.91
C ARG A 158 -6.07 13.19 -0.40
N PHE A 159 -5.31 12.97 0.67
CA PHE A 159 -4.42 13.99 1.22
C PHE A 159 -3.33 14.40 0.21
N TYR A 160 -2.74 13.42 -0.48
CA TYR A 160 -1.77 13.66 -1.53
C TYR A 160 -2.34 14.51 -2.67
N ASN A 161 -3.51 14.14 -3.20
CA ASN A 161 -4.18 14.90 -4.26
C ASN A 161 -4.56 16.32 -3.82
N TYR A 162 -5.03 16.48 -2.59
CA TYR A 162 -5.31 17.79 -2.01
C TYR A 162 -4.05 18.65 -1.93
N TYR A 163 -2.95 18.06 -1.47
CA TYR A 163 -1.68 18.76 -1.35
C TYR A 163 -1.16 19.22 -2.72
N LEU A 164 -1.23 18.34 -3.74
CA LEU A 164 -0.92 18.69 -5.13
C LEU A 164 -1.74 19.86 -5.61
N ALA A 165 -3.06 19.83 -5.41
CA ALA A 165 -3.96 20.87 -5.86
C ALA A 165 -3.64 22.23 -5.22
N VAL A 166 -3.45 22.28 -3.90
CA VAL A 166 -3.16 23.52 -3.16
C VAL A 166 -1.81 24.11 -3.60
N ARG A 167 -0.79 23.29 -3.81
CA ARG A 167 0.56 23.76 -4.12
C ARG A 167 0.73 24.22 -5.57
N PHE A 168 0.17 23.48 -6.53
CA PHE A 168 0.43 23.73 -7.94
C PHE A 168 -0.71 24.46 -8.68
N ILE A 169 -1.96 24.30 -8.24
CA ILE A 169 -3.10 25.00 -8.87
C ILE A 169 -3.33 26.37 -8.22
N LYS A 170 -2.71 26.63 -7.03
CA LYS A 170 -2.95 27.83 -6.20
C LYS A 170 -4.45 28.09 -5.96
N CYS A 171 -5.27 27.03 -5.96
CA CYS A 171 -6.66 27.15 -5.54
C CYS A 171 -6.71 27.58 -4.07
N GLU A 172 -7.59 28.48 -3.75
CA GLU A 172 -7.84 28.76 -2.32
C GLU A 172 -8.29 27.49 -1.62
N PRO A 173 -7.78 27.18 -0.41
CA PRO A 173 -8.14 25.97 0.34
C PRO A 173 -9.64 25.79 0.55
N GLN A 174 -10.41 26.88 0.47
CA GLN A 174 -11.87 26.90 0.61
C GLN A 174 -12.59 26.35 -0.63
N GLU A 175 -11.99 26.40 -1.82
CA GLU A 175 -12.59 25.90 -3.04
C GLU A 175 -12.43 24.39 -3.20
N ILE A 176 -11.41 23.82 -2.58
CA ILE A 176 -11.16 22.38 -2.59
C ILE A 176 -11.76 21.78 -1.32
N LYS A 177 -13.01 21.31 -1.42
CA LYS A 177 -13.61 20.53 -0.34
C LYS A 177 -12.84 19.22 -0.19
N LEU A 178 -11.90 19.17 0.77
CA LEU A 178 -11.32 17.92 1.22
C LEU A 178 -12.44 17.12 1.90
N SER A 179 -13.13 16.29 1.12
CA SER A 179 -14.06 15.31 1.68
C SER A 179 -13.23 14.27 2.43
N LEU A 180 -12.91 14.55 3.69
CA LEU A 180 -12.29 13.61 4.64
C LEU A 180 -13.26 12.51 5.07
N GLY A 181 -14.40 12.35 4.37
CA GLY A 181 -15.32 11.27 4.65
C GLY A 181 -14.58 9.94 4.62
N ILE A 182 -14.52 9.28 5.77
CA ILE A 182 -13.99 7.92 5.88
C ILE A 182 -14.99 7.01 5.18
N ASP A 183 -14.66 6.60 3.98
CA ASP A 183 -15.46 5.61 3.24
C ASP A 183 -15.01 4.22 3.68
N LEU A 184 -15.83 3.60 4.52
CA LEU A 184 -15.57 2.27 5.06
C LEU A 184 -15.83 1.14 4.05
N THR A 185 -16.46 1.46 2.90
CA THR A 185 -16.86 0.43 1.92
C THR A 185 -15.68 -0.38 1.40
N ASP A 186 -14.52 0.23 1.21
CA ASP A 186 -13.31 -0.47 0.76
C ASP A 186 -12.74 -1.43 1.82
N GLY A 187 -13.05 -1.19 3.09
CA GLY A 187 -12.64 -2.03 4.20
C GLY A 187 -13.54 -3.26 4.41
N VAL A 188 -14.76 -3.26 3.86
CA VAL A 188 -15.74 -4.34 4.09
C VAL A 188 -15.18 -5.73 3.79
N PRO A 189 -14.44 -5.98 2.68
CA PRO A 189 -13.83 -7.29 2.45
C PRO A 189 -12.86 -7.70 3.56
N GLY A 190 -12.09 -6.76 4.10
CA GLY A 190 -11.18 -7.02 5.21
C GLY A 190 -11.91 -7.41 6.49
N LEU A 191 -12.99 -6.72 6.82
CA LEU A 191 -13.86 -7.07 7.95
C LEU A 191 -14.46 -8.47 7.79
N ALA A 192 -14.97 -8.81 6.61
CA ALA A 192 -15.52 -10.14 6.34
C ALA A 192 -14.48 -11.24 6.57
N ILE A 193 -13.24 -11.07 6.06
CA ILE A 193 -12.14 -12.01 6.26
C ILE A 193 -11.78 -12.12 7.75
N MET A 194 -11.75 -11.00 8.47
CA MET A 194 -11.47 -10.98 9.91
C MET A 194 -12.52 -11.77 10.68
N PHE A 195 -13.81 -11.60 10.38
CA PHE A 195 -14.89 -12.35 11.02
C PHE A 195 -14.84 -13.85 10.70
N ILE A 196 -14.51 -14.22 9.47
CA ILE A 196 -14.28 -15.63 9.10
C ILE A 196 -13.17 -16.24 9.96
N GLY A 197 -12.08 -15.52 10.16
CA GLY A 197 -11.00 -15.95 11.03
C GLY A 197 -11.44 -16.14 12.49
N LEU A 198 -12.26 -15.25 13.03
CA LEU A 198 -12.82 -15.36 14.38
C LEU A 198 -13.76 -16.57 14.52
N ILE A 199 -14.62 -16.83 13.53
CA ILE A 199 -15.49 -18.01 13.51
C ILE A 199 -14.65 -19.29 13.51
N PHE A 200 -13.60 -19.37 12.68
CA PHE A 200 -12.71 -20.54 12.68
C PHE A 200 -11.96 -20.70 14.00
N ALA A 201 -11.56 -19.59 14.64
CA ALA A 201 -10.93 -19.65 15.96
C ALA A 201 -11.88 -20.29 17.00
N TYR A 202 -13.16 -19.91 16.99
CA TYR A 202 -14.18 -20.46 17.84
C TYR A 202 -14.43 -21.95 17.57
N VAL A 203 -14.58 -22.33 16.29
CA VAL A 203 -14.79 -23.73 15.90
C VAL A 203 -13.61 -24.61 16.28
N PHE A 204 -12.38 -24.17 16.04
CA PHE A 204 -11.18 -24.95 16.39
C PHE A 204 -10.98 -25.08 17.89
N TRP A 205 -11.34 -24.05 18.65
CA TRP A 205 -11.35 -24.12 20.10
C TRP A 205 -12.35 -25.17 20.61
N HIS A 206 -13.56 -25.24 20.05
CA HIS A 206 -14.57 -26.22 20.39
C HIS A 206 -14.17 -27.66 20.04
N ILE A 207 -13.60 -27.87 18.86
CA ILE A 207 -13.12 -29.19 18.44
C ILE A 207 -12.07 -29.70 19.42
N ARG A 208 -11.10 -28.84 19.76
CA ARG A 208 -10.01 -29.20 20.67
C ARG A 208 -10.50 -29.54 22.08
N ASN A 209 -11.43 -28.76 22.61
CA ASN A 209 -11.97 -29.02 23.96
C ASN A 209 -12.97 -30.17 23.99
N GLY A 210 -13.63 -30.51 22.86
CA GLY A 210 -14.51 -31.66 22.75
C GLY A 210 -13.77 -32.99 22.63
N GLU A 211 -12.51 -33.00 22.16
CA GLU A 211 -11.66 -34.20 22.11
C GLU A 211 -11.02 -34.53 23.47
N THR A 212 -11.11 -33.62 24.44
CA THR A 212 -10.52 -33.81 25.82
C THR A 212 -11.56 -34.27 26.84
N ASN A 213 -12.83 -34.44 26.49
CA ASN A 213 -13.89 -35.04 27.27
C ASN A 213 -14.32 -36.38 26.68
#